data_725e90f3e8e04d4b609ada4573325a1f
#
_entry.id   725e90f3e8e04d4b609ada4573325a1f
#
_cell.length_a   1.000
_cell.length_b   1.000
_cell.length_c   1.000
_cell.angle_alpha   90.00
_cell.angle_beta   90.00
_cell.angle_gamma   90.00
#
_symmetry.space_group_name_H-M   'P 1'
#
loop_
_entity.id
_entity.type
_entity.pdbx_description
1 polymer ?
#
loop_
_entity_poly.entity_id
_entity_poly.type
_entity_poly.pdbx_seq_one_letter_code
_entity_poly.pdbx_strand_id
1 'polypeptide(L)'
;MTVSRKIVELWRACHDRTPQIDVFDSTDTNSLLELPEYSLAYDSLEKHTDNPHMAILLSLRALEIQRSEMADKLSDTELAITAPPSTSSSARPTLFVIREMIESARREILIAGYRITNLQIIEMLWDASGRGINVVILCGRADGDAQILKANWPAVIIPPKIYQNIDRGQESLWSLMHIKALLVDSSQLLVSSANFTAGGMDRKIEFGIRTTGKPAADAKTVLTQLIRSDQFEEVS
;
A
#
# COMPACT_ATOMS: atom_id res chain seq x y z
N MET A 1 38.93 7.70 3.98
CA MET A 1 37.55 7.58 3.45
C MET A 1 37.63 6.92 2.09
N THR A 2 36.80 5.91 1.79
CA THR A 2 36.85 5.19 0.50
C THR A 2 36.27 6.05 -0.63
N VAL A 3 36.70 5.79 -1.88
CA VAL A 3 36.17 6.45 -3.10
C VAL A 3 34.63 6.38 -3.13
N SER A 4 34.05 5.20 -2.89
CA SER A 4 32.61 4.99 -2.89
C SER A 4 31.86 5.92 -1.90
N ARG A 5 32.43 6.14 -0.71
CA ARG A 5 31.82 7.01 0.28
C ARG A 5 31.81 8.47 -0.16
N LYS A 6 32.88 8.93 -0.80
CA LYS A 6 32.98 10.29 -1.33
C LYS A 6 31.98 10.55 -2.47
N ILE A 7 31.77 9.56 -3.35
CA ILE A 7 30.76 9.66 -4.41
C ILE A 7 29.34 9.71 -3.82
N VAL A 8 29.04 8.92 -2.79
CA VAL A 8 27.74 8.98 -2.11
C VAL A 8 27.52 10.32 -1.40
N GLU A 9 28.57 10.91 -0.81
CA GLU A 9 28.51 12.24 -0.18
C GLU A 9 28.25 13.32 -1.23
N LEU A 10 28.91 13.25 -2.39
CA LEU A 10 28.65 14.14 -3.52
C LEU A 10 27.20 13.99 -4.04
N TRP A 11 26.74 12.77 -4.21
CA TRP A 11 25.37 12.52 -4.66
C TRP A 11 24.33 13.14 -3.69
N ARG A 12 24.53 13.01 -2.37
CA ARG A 12 23.68 13.64 -1.36
C ARG A 12 23.74 15.17 -1.45
N ALA A 13 24.93 15.74 -1.62
CA ALA A 13 25.10 17.18 -1.76
C ALA A 13 24.34 17.73 -2.97
N CYS A 14 24.30 17.00 -4.09
CA CYS A 14 23.49 17.35 -5.26
C CYS A 14 21.99 17.44 -4.94
N HIS A 15 21.47 16.55 -4.10
CA HIS A 15 20.05 16.51 -3.76
C HIS A 15 19.66 17.48 -2.64
N ASP A 16 20.52 17.63 -1.63
CA ASP A 16 20.21 18.41 -0.43
C ASP A 16 20.39 19.92 -0.63
N ARG A 17 21.43 20.31 -1.38
CA ARG A 17 21.82 21.73 -1.52
C ARG A 17 21.40 22.37 -2.84
N THR A 18 21.20 21.57 -3.86
CA THR A 18 20.88 22.05 -5.21
C THR A 18 19.83 21.13 -5.85
N PRO A 19 18.54 21.21 -5.42
CA PRO A 19 17.49 20.32 -5.94
C PRO A 19 17.22 20.45 -7.44
N GLN A 20 17.95 21.36 -8.13
CA GLN A 20 17.84 21.61 -9.57
C GLN A 20 18.97 20.99 -10.40
N ILE A 21 19.99 20.37 -9.78
CA ILE A 21 21.02 19.69 -10.56
C ILE A 21 20.43 18.41 -11.15
N ASP A 22 20.08 18.45 -12.42
CA ASP A 22 19.76 17.25 -13.18
C ASP A 22 21.05 16.55 -13.60
N VAL A 23 21.41 15.51 -12.86
CA VAL A 23 22.60 14.68 -13.15
C VAL A 23 22.52 14.02 -14.55
N PHE A 24 21.35 14.06 -15.19
CA PHE A 24 21.10 13.57 -16.55
C PHE A 24 21.25 14.66 -17.62
N ASP A 25 21.20 15.93 -17.24
CA ASP A 25 21.40 17.04 -18.19
C ASP A 25 22.89 17.40 -18.28
N SER A 26 23.45 17.23 -19.47
CA SER A 26 24.87 17.60 -19.75
C SER A 26 25.14 19.09 -19.65
N THR A 27 24.11 19.94 -19.55
CA THR A 27 24.27 21.40 -19.46
C THR A 27 24.45 21.89 -18.02
N ASP A 28 24.18 21.06 -17.02
CA ASP A 28 24.25 21.44 -15.60
C ASP A 28 25.60 21.08 -14.92
N THR A 29 26.57 20.69 -15.71
CA THR A 29 27.90 20.24 -15.25
C THR A 29 28.62 21.29 -14.43
N ASN A 30 28.42 22.59 -14.71
CA ASN A 30 29.11 23.68 -14.01
C ASN A 30 28.72 23.76 -12.53
N SER A 31 27.45 23.60 -12.21
CA SER A 31 26.95 23.60 -10.82
C SER A 31 27.51 22.41 -10.02
N LEU A 32 27.71 21.25 -10.68
CA LEU A 32 28.34 20.08 -10.07
C LEU A 32 29.81 20.36 -9.69
N LEU A 33 30.57 21.06 -10.55
CA LEU A 33 31.99 21.38 -10.33
C LEU A 33 32.22 22.34 -9.15
N GLU A 34 31.19 23.12 -8.77
CA GLU A 34 31.26 24.08 -7.65
C GLU A 34 31.07 23.40 -6.28
N LEU A 35 30.66 22.14 -6.24
CA LEU A 35 30.46 21.42 -4.98
C LEU A 35 31.83 20.99 -4.39
N PRO A 36 32.12 21.29 -3.10
CA PRO A 36 33.33 20.83 -2.45
C PRO A 36 33.53 19.31 -2.48
N GLU A 37 32.43 18.58 -2.42
CA GLU A 37 32.37 17.12 -2.47
C GLU A 37 32.84 16.59 -3.84
N TYR A 38 32.67 17.37 -4.92
CA TYR A 38 33.16 17.03 -6.25
C TYR A 38 34.69 16.94 -6.28
N SER A 39 35.37 17.97 -5.77
CA SER A 39 36.84 17.97 -5.70
C SER A 39 37.37 16.77 -4.92
N LEU A 40 36.78 16.46 -3.78
CA LEU A 40 37.14 15.31 -2.97
C LEU A 40 36.93 13.96 -3.67
N ALA A 41 35.87 13.83 -4.49
CA ALA A 41 35.64 12.65 -5.31
C ALA A 41 36.61 12.55 -6.46
N TYR A 42 36.88 13.68 -7.13
CA TYR A 42 37.83 13.80 -8.25
C TYR A 42 39.24 13.37 -7.84
N ASP A 43 39.82 13.97 -6.80
CA ASP A 43 41.15 13.65 -6.27
C ASP A 43 41.32 12.18 -5.86
N SER A 44 40.18 11.56 -5.49
CA SER A 44 40.18 10.13 -5.14
C SER A 44 40.21 9.22 -6.35
N LEU A 45 39.58 9.64 -7.45
CA LEU A 45 39.46 8.86 -8.68
C LEU A 45 40.64 9.09 -9.63
N GLU A 46 41.28 10.24 -9.60
CA GLU A 46 42.45 10.59 -10.45
C GLU A 46 43.55 9.53 -10.43
N LYS A 47 43.71 8.85 -9.29
CA LYS A 47 44.74 7.79 -9.13
C LYS A 47 44.27 6.42 -9.71
N HIS A 48 43.04 6.33 -10.16
CA HIS A 48 42.42 5.05 -10.54
C HIS A 48 41.83 5.04 -11.95
N THR A 49 41.71 6.20 -12.60
CA THR A 49 41.17 6.33 -13.96
C THR A 49 41.73 7.54 -14.68
N ASP A 50 41.89 7.41 -16.00
CA ASP A 50 42.32 8.49 -16.89
C ASP A 50 41.26 9.58 -17.09
N ASN A 51 40.01 9.29 -16.71
CA ASN A 51 38.90 10.25 -16.80
C ASN A 51 38.05 10.27 -15.53
N PRO A 52 38.54 10.92 -14.45
CA PRO A 52 37.83 11.00 -13.17
C PRO A 52 36.45 11.65 -13.28
N HIS A 53 36.34 12.70 -14.11
CA HIS A 53 35.07 13.39 -14.34
C HIS A 53 33.97 12.44 -14.88
N MET A 54 34.29 11.72 -15.94
CA MET A 54 33.35 10.74 -16.50
C MET A 54 32.99 9.64 -15.51
N ALA A 55 33.97 9.19 -14.72
CA ALA A 55 33.72 8.19 -13.68
C ALA A 55 32.76 8.70 -12.59
N ILE A 56 32.85 9.97 -12.19
CA ILE A 56 31.92 10.62 -11.28
C ILE A 56 30.53 10.67 -11.90
N LEU A 57 30.40 11.20 -13.12
CA LEU A 57 29.09 11.31 -13.78
C LEU A 57 28.38 9.95 -13.92
N LEU A 58 29.11 8.93 -14.36
CA LEU A 58 28.54 7.57 -14.47
C LEU A 58 28.12 7.00 -13.11
N SER A 59 28.91 7.27 -12.06
CA SER A 59 28.58 6.82 -10.70
C SER A 59 27.35 7.52 -10.13
N LEU A 60 27.25 8.84 -10.31
CA LEU A 60 26.08 9.61 -9.91
C LEU A 60 24.82 9.15 -10.65
N ARG A 61 24.95 8.89 -11.96
CA ARG A 61 23.86 8.37 -12.78
C ARG A 61 23.42 6.99 -12.35
N ALA A 62 24.34 6.10 -12.01
CA ALA A 62 24.03 4.77 -11.48
C ALA A 62 23.30 4.84 -10.13
N LEU A 63 23.72 5.75 -9.23
CA LEU A 63 23.04 5.98 -7.95
C LEU A 63 21.62 6.52 -8.15
N GLU A 64 21.41 7.41 -9.11
CA GLU A 64 20.07 7.96 -9.39
C GLU A 64 19.14 6.90 -9.99
N ILE A 65 19.62 6.08 -10.91
CA ILE A 65 18.86 4.93 -11.44
C ILE A 65 18.50 3.99 -10.29
N GLN A 66 19.46 3.65 -9.43
CA GLN A 66 19.22 2.78 -8.28
C GLN A 66 18.19 3.39 -7.30
N ARG A 67 18.26 4.69 -7.04
CA ARG A 67 17.29 5.42 -6.22
C ARG A 67 15.88 5.35 -6.82
N SER A 68 15.77 5.60 -8.13
CA SER A 68 14.50 5.53 -8.84
C SER A 68 13.90 4.11 -8.80
N GLU A 69 14.71 3.08 -9.10
CA GLU A 69 14.27 1.69 -9.01
C GLU A 69 13.89 1.26 -7.58
N MET A 70 14.55 1.82 -6.56
CA MET A 70 14.19 1.57 -5.16
C MET A 70 12.93 2.33 -4.78
N ALA A 71 12.74 3.57 -5.26
CA ALA A 71 11.52 4.35 -5.03
C ALA A 71 10.29 3.61 -5.61
N ASP A 72 10.40 3.02 -6.79
CA ASP A 72 9.34 2.20 -7.38
C ASP A 72 9.04 0.91 -6.59
N LYS A 73 10.02 0.43 -5.82
CA LYS A 73 9.87 -0.73 -4.93
C LYS A 73 9.42 -0.36 -3.51
N LEU A 74 9.56 0.92 -3.13
CA LEU A 74 9.07 1.40 -1.84
C LEU A 74 7.55 1.43 -1.86
N SER A 75 6.94 0.89 -0.80
CA SER A 75 5.50 1.00 -0.61
C SER A 75 5.14 2.44 -0.31
N ASP A 76 4.27 3.01 -1.14
CA ASP A 76 3.60 4.27 -0.80
C ASP A 76 2.66 4.03 0.39
N THR A 77 2.78 4.86 1.42
CA THR A 77 2.06 4.64 2.68
C THR A 77 1.41 5.94 3.14
N GLU A 78 0.10 5.89 3.38
CA GLU A 78 -0.67 7.01 3.91
C GLU A 78 -1.51 6.60 5.14
N LEU A 79 -1.76 7.57 6.02
CA LEU A 79 -2.61 7.41 7.18
C LEU A 79 -4.07 7.68 6.81
N ALA A 80 -4.94 6.72 7.12
CA ALA A 80 -6.39 6.86 7.08
C ALA A 80 -6.95 7.02 8.50
N ILE A 81 -7.88 7.93 8.73
CA ILE A 81 -8.42 8.22 10.05
C ILE A 81 -9.95 8.35 10.03
N THR A 82 -10.60 7.79 11.04
CA THR A 82 -11.95 8.19 11.42
C THR A 82 -11.84 8.94 12.74
N ALA A 83 -12.22 10.22 12.75
CA ALA A 83 -12.07 11.07 13.92
C ALA A 83 -13.12 12.20 13.92
N PRO A 84 -13.37 12.87 15.06
CA PRO A 84 -14.25 14.03 15.10
C PRO A 84 -13.84 15.11 14.10
N PRO A 85 -14.79 15.87 13.50
CA PRO A 85 -14.50 16.94 12.53
C PRO A 85 -13.57 18.03 13.04
N SER A 86 -13.48 18.20 14.36
CA SER A 86 -12.56 19.13 15.01
C SER A 86 -11.09 18.69 15.00
N THR A 87 -10.82 17.45 14.59
CA THR A 87 -9.45 16.92 14.53
C THR A 87 -8.74 17.48 13.29
N SER A 88 -7.74 18.34 13.52
CA SER A 88 -6.91 18.85 12.43
C SER A 88 -5.84 17.84 12.08
N SER A 89 -5.87 17.31 10.85
CA SER A 89 -4.89 16.34 10.36
C SER A 89 -4.79 16.42 8.83
N SER A 90 -3.61 16.11 8.31
CA SER A 90 -3.41 15.83 6.88
C SER A 90 -3.83 14.41 6.49
N ALA A 91 -4.16 13.56 7.47
CA ALA A 91 -4.66 12.21 7.23
C ALA A 91 -6.03 12.23 6.55
N ARG A 92 -6.27 11.28 5.70
CA ARG A 92 -7.51 11.19 4.91
C ARG A 92 -8.60 10.43 5.66
N PRO A 93 -9.88 10.81 5.51
CA PRO A 93 -10.99 10.06 6.11
C PRO A 93 -10.99 8.59 5.63
N THR A 94 -11.11 7.65 6.56
CA THR A 94 -11.06 6.20 6.27
C THR A 94 -12.06 5.79 5.17
N LEU A 95 -13.30 6.26 5.24
CA LEU A 95 -14.32 5.93 4.24
C LEU A 95 -13.98 6.49 2.85
N PHE A 96 -13.32 7.64 2.78
CA PHE A 96 -12.88 8.22 1.51
C PHE A 96 -11.75 7.38 0.89
N VAL A 97 -10.79 6.92 1.69
CA VAL A 97 -9.71 6.03 1.24
C VAL A 97 -10.29 4.70 0.73
N ILE A 98 -11.25 4.12 1.45
CA ILE A 98 -11.95 2.89 1.02
C ILE A 98 -12.65 3.10 -0.32
N ARG A 99 -13.37 4.21 -0.49
CA ARG A 99 -14.06 4.56 -1.73
C ARG A 99 -13.09 4.62 -2.91
N GLU A 100 -12.02 5.41 -2.78
CA GLU A 100 -11.02 5.57 -3.83
C GLU A 100 -10.38 4.24 -4.23
N MET A 101 -10.06 3.39 -3.24
CA MET A 101 -9.51 2.07 -3.51
C MET A 101 -10.48 1.20 -4.31
N ILE A 102 -11.77 1.13 -3.90
CA ILE A 102 -12.79 0.33 -4.59
C ILE A 102 -13.07 0.88 -5.99
N GLU A 103 -13.15 2.20 -6.17
CA GLU A 103 -13.36 2.83 -7.48
C GLU A 103 -12.18 2.61 -8.42
N SER A 104 -10.95 2.56 -7.91
CA SER A 104 -9.73 2.30 -8.70
C SER A 104 -9.55 0.83 -9.10
N ALA A 105 -10.31 -0.09 -8.55
CA ALA A 105 -10.19 -1.53 -8.83
C ALA A 105 -10.41 -1.86 -10.30
N ARG A 106 -9.55 -2.73 -10.84
CA ARG A 106 -9.57 -3.16 -12.25
C ARG A 106 -9.77 -4.66 -12.43
N ARG A 107 -9.48 -5.48 -11.42
CA ARG A 107 -9.51 -6.94 -11.50
C ARG A 107 -10.21 -7.58 -10.32
N GLU A 108 -9.78 -7.26 -9.10
CA GLU A 108 -10.28 -7.92 -7.90
C GLU A 108 -10.30 -7.00 -6.68
N ILE A 109 -11.25 -7.24 -5.81
CA ILE A 109 -11.34 -6.68 -4.47
C ILE A 109 -11.46 -7.85 -3.49
N LEU A 110 -10.61 -7.85 -2.47
CA LEU A 110 -10.72 -8.75 -1.34
C LEU A 110 -10.90 -7.90 -0.07
N ILE A 111 -12.06 -8.01 0.56
CA ILE A 111 -12.36 -7.34 1.83
C ILE A 111 -12.47 -8.40 2.92
N ALA A 112 -11.70 -8.20 4.00
CA ALA A 112 -11.73 -9.07 5.18
C ALA A 112 -12.14 -8.25 6.40
N GLY A 113 -13.30 -8.55 6.98
CA GLY A 113 -13.85 -7.80 8.10
C GLY A 113 -14.51 -8.71 9.14
N TYR A 114 -14.20 -8.48 10.44
CA TYR A 114 -14.96 -9.14 11.50
C TYR A 114 -16.45 -8.83 11.37
N ARG A 115 -16.79 -7.58 11.03
CA ARG A 115 -18.15 -7.13 10.68
C ARG A 115 -18.13 -6.25 9.43
N ILE A 116 -19.04 -6.50 8.49
CA ILE A 116 -19.20 -5.74 7.24
C ILE A 116 -20.69 -5.41 7.08
N THR A 117 -21.10 -4.26 7.62
CA THR A 117 -22.52 -3.84 7.64
C THR A 117 -22.73 -2.36 7.23
N ASN A 118 -21.68 -1.66 6.81
CA ASN A 118 -21.81 -0.29 6.30
C ASN A 118 -22.40 -0.33 4.89
N LEU A 119 -23.59 0.24 4.71
CA LEU A 119 -24.31 0.22 3.43
C LEU A 119 -23.53 0.88 2.30
N GLN A 120 -22.84 2.00 2.55
CA GLN A 120 -22.07 2.68 1.53
C GLN A 120 -20.94 1.80 0.99
N ILE A 121 -20.27 1.05 1.88
CA ILE A 121 -19.22 0.11 1.46
C ILE A 121 -19.82 -1.04 0.65
N ILE A 122 -20.96 -1.58 1.09
CA ILE A 122 -21.66 -2.67 0.40
C ILE A 122 -22.10 -2.22 -1.00
N GLU A 123 -22.70 -1.03 -1.13
CA GLU A 123 -23.09 -0.44 -2.42
C GLU A 123 -21.89 -0.24 -3.34
N MET A 124 -20.75 0.26 -2.83
CA MET A 124 -19.52 0.37 -3.62
C MET A 124 -19.01 -1.00 -4.11
N LEU A 125 -19.17 -2.08 -3.32
CA LEU A 125 -18.82 -3.43 -3.73
C LEU A 125 -19.80 -3.96 -4.80
N TRP A 126 -21.11 -3.64 -4.72
CA TRP A 126 -22.08 -3.95 -5.78
C TRP A 126 -21.69 -3.27 -7.09
N ASP A 127 -21.38 -1.97 -7.05
CA ASP A 127 -20.95 -1.20 -8.23
C ASP A 127 -19.69 -1.79 -8.84
N ALA A 128 -18.72 -2.17 -8.01
CA ALA A 128 -17.48 -2.81 -8.47
C ALA A 128 -17.79 -4.15 -9.18
N SER A 129 -18.63 -4.98 -8.57
CA SER A 129 -19.04 -6.25 -9.18
C SER A 129 -19.84 -6.04 -10.48
N GLY A 130 -20.68 -4.99 -10.55
CA GLY A 130 -21.39 -4.56 -11.76
C GLY A 130 -20.44 -4.13 -12.88
N ARG A 131 -19.25 -3.62 -12.55
CA ARG A 131 -18.16 -3.32 -13.50
C ARG A 131 -17.37 -4.57 -13.92
N GLY A 132 -17.71 -5.77 -13.42
CA GLY A 132 -17.01 -7.01 -13.70
C GLY A 132 -15.79 -7.27 -12.82
N ILE A 133 -15.62 -6.54 -11.72
CA ILE A 133 -14.56 -6.78 -10.75
C ILE A 133 -14.89 -8.02 -9.91
N ASN A 134 -13.92 -8.92 -9.74
CA ASN A 134 -14.06 -10.08 -8.88
C ASN A 134 -14.08 -9.66 -7.40
N VAL A 135 -15.19 -9.80 -6.72
CA VAL A 135 -15.35 -9.44 -5.30
C VAL A 135 -15.29 -10.68 -4.43
N VAL A 136 -14.37 -10.69 -3.48
CA VAL A 136 -14.18 -11.74 -2.47
C VAL A 136 -14.34 -11.12 -1.08
N ILE A 137 -15.18 -11.70 -0.26
CA ILE A 137 -15.50 -11.20 1.08
C ILE A 137 -15.15 -12.27 2.11
N LEU A 138 -14.33 -11.92 3.10
CA LEU A 138 -14.09 -12.74 4.29
C LEU A 138 -14.81 -12.09 5.48
N CYS A 139 -15.75 -12.81 6.06
CA CYS A 139 -16.50 -12.36 7.21
C CYS A 139 -16.08 -13.08 8.49
N GLY A 140 -16.09 -12.36 9.61
CA GLY A 140 -16.22 -13.00 10.92
C GLY A 140 -17.56 -13.74 11.03
N ARG A 141 -17.69 -14.55 12.05
CA ARG A 141 -18.92 -15.33 12.32
C ARG A 141 -20.04 -14.57 13.07
N ALA A 142 -19.85 -13.27 13.30
CA ALA A 142 -20.80 -12.48 14.08
C ALA A 142 -22.12 -12.28 13.35
N ASP A 143 -23.23 -12.53 14.06
CA ASP A 143 -24.59 -12.08 13.75
C ASP A 143 -25.14 -12.44 12.34
N GLY A 144 -24.59 -13.45 11.66
CA GLY A 144 -25.05 -13.86 10.32
C GLY A 144 -24.73 -12.84 9.21
N ASP A 145 -23.76 -11.96 9.42
CA ASP A 145 -23.38 -10.92 8.44
C ASP A 145 -23.14 -11.50 7.03
N ALA A 146 -22.51 -12.68 6.92
CA ALA A 146 -22.25 -13.33 5.64
C ALA A 146 -23.53 -13.72 4.89
N GLN A 147 -24.50 -14.31 5.59
CA GLN A 147 -25.79 -14.69 5.03
C GLN A 147 -26.62 -13.47 4.64
N ILE A 148 -26.56 -12.40 5.44
CA ILE A 148 -27.24 -11.12 5.16
C ILE A 148 -26.66 -10.48 3.92
N LEU A 149 -25.33 -10.43 3.79
CA LEU A 149 -24.65 -9.91 2.60
C LEU A 149 -25.05 -10.66 1.35
N LYS A 150 -25.09 -11.99 1.41
CA LYS A 150 -25.50 -12.84 0.29
C LYS A 150 -26.98 -12.63 -0.08
N ALA A 151 -27.88 -12.66 0.89
CA ALA A 151 -29.30 -12.49 0.65
C ALA A 151 -29.69 -11.14 0.07
N ASN A 152 -28.95 -10.09 0.40
CA ASN A 152 -29.18 -8.72 -0.07
C ASN A 152 -28.34 -8.36 -1.31
N TRP A 153 -27.52 -9.27 -1.86
CA TRP A 153 -26.78 -8.99 -3.08
C TRP A 153 -27.74 -8.92 -4.28
N PRO A 154 -27.67 -7.86 -5.10
CA PRO A 154 -28.60 -7.71 -6.22
C PRO A 154 -28.49 -8.86 -7.23
N ALA A 155 -29.60 -9.51 -7.54
CA ALA A 155 -29.64 -10.69 -8.42
C ALA A 155 -29.14 -10.44 -9.85
N VAL A 156 -29.14 -9.19 -10.28
CA VAL A 156 -28.67 -8.77 -11.63
C VAL A 156 -27.17 -8.53 -11.70
N ILE A 157 -26.46 -8.60 -10.57
CA ILE A 157 -25.03 -8.37 -10.46
C ILE A 157 -24.34 -9.70 -10.16
N ILE A 158 -23.11 -9.89 -10.68
CA ILE A 158 -22.32 -11.09 -10.39
C ILE A 158 -22.17 -11.24 -8.87
N PRO A 159 -22.53 -12.38 -8.28
CA PRO A 159 -22.45 -12.57 -6.84
C PRO A 159 -20.97 -12.63 -6.39
N PRO A 160 -20.64 -12.11 -5.20
CA PRO A 160 -19.31 -12.24 -4.63
C PRO A 160 -19.09 -13.67 -4.14
N LYS A 161 -17.82 -14.04 -3.98
CA LYS A 161 -17.47 -15.20 -3.16
C LYS A 161 -17.39 -14.75 -1.71
N ILE A 162 -18.22 -15.33 -0.86
CA ILE A 162 -18.26 -15.01 0.57
C ILE A 162 -17.75 -16.20 1.36
N TYR A 163 -16.75 -15.96 2.20
CA TYR A 163 -16.18 -16.93 3.11
C TYR A 163 -16.43 -16.49 4.54
N GLN A 164 -16.93 -17.40 5.37
CA GLN A 164 -17.18 -17.16 6.78
C GLN A 164 -16.19 -17.92 7.65
N ASN A 165 -15.69 -17.27 8.69
CA ASN A 165 -14.80 -17.88 9.68
C ASN A 165 -15.59 -18.92 10.50
N ILE A 166 -15.05 -20.13 10.62
CA ILE A 166 -15.65 -21.25 11.34
C ILE A 166 -15.29 -21.20 12.83
N ASP A 167 -16.26 -21.50 13.70
CA ASP A 167 -16.00 -21.76 15.11
C ASP A 167 -15.63 -23.22 15.34
N ARG A 168 -14.39 -23.45 15.71
CA ARG A 168 -13.93 -24.78 16.13
C ARG A 168 -13.85 -24.94 17.65
N GLY A 169 -14.42 -24.01 18.40
CA GLY A 169 -14.44 -24.06 19.85
C GLY A 169 -13.01 -24.07 20.45
N GLN A 170 -12.82 -24.91 21.48
CA GLN A 170 -11.52 -25.05 22.16
C GLN A 170 -10.48 -25.87 21.39
N GLU A 171 -10.87 -26.50 20.27
CA GLU A 171 -9.95 -27.32 19.46
C GLU A 171 -8.97 -26.51 18.62
N SER A 172 -9.21 -25.22 18.46
CA SER A 172 -8.30 -24.32 17.72
C SER A 172 -7.98 -23.04 18.50
N LEU A 173 -6.69 -22.79 18.67
CA LEU A 173 -6.19 -21.52 19.24
C LEU A 173 -6.47 -20.32 18.32
N TRP A 174 -6.80 -20.56 17.04
CA TRP A 174 -6.99 -19.55 15.98
C TRP A 174 -8.47 -19.52 15.49
N SER A 175 -9.42 -19.56 16.41
CA SER A 175 -10.85 -19.72 16.07
C SER A 175 -11.53 -18.39 15.69
N LEU A 176 -10.95 -17.23 15.96
CA LEU A 176 -11.62 -15.95 15.76
C LEU A 176 -10.86 -15.04 14.80
N MET A 177 -11.43 -14.79 13.62
CA MET A 177 -10.94 -13.76 12.72
C MET A 177 -11.29 -12.36 13.25
N HIS A 178 -10.28 -11.49 13.41
CA HIS A 178 -10.47 -10.08 13.80
C HIS A 178 -9.78 -9.10 12.83
N ILE A 179 -9.64 -9.50 11.58
CA ILE A 179 -9.05 -8.71 10.50
C ILE A 179 -10.00 -7.57 10.11
N LYS A 180 -9.44 -6.43 9.73
CA LYS A 180 -10.12 -5.35 9.03
C LYS A 180 -9.18 -4.86 7.95
N ALA A 181 -9.33 -5.43 6.76
CA ALA A 181 -8.44 -5.16 5.64
C ALA A 181 -9.22 -5.08 4.32
N LEU A 182 -8.80 -4.18 3.45
CA LEU A 182 -9.25 -4.07 2.07
C LEU A 182 -8.03 -4.19 1.17
N LEU A 183 -8.05 -5.16 0.28
CA LEU A 183 -7.02 -5.39 -0.71
C LEU A 183 -7.60 -5.21 -2.11
N VAL A 184 -6.96 -4.40 -2.93
CA VAL A 184 -7.38 -4.13 -4.32
C VAL A 184 -6.25 -4.48 -5.27
N ASP A 185 -6.58 -5.27 -6.29
CA ASP A 185 -5.70 -5.69 -7.39
C ASP A 185 -4.37 -6.31 -6.94
N SER A 186 -4.28 -6.83 -5.71
CA SER A 186 -3.06 -7.33 -5.07
C SER A 186 -1.93 -6.29 -4.93
N SER A 187 -2.23 -5.02 -5.15
CA SER A 187 -1.26 -3.91 -5.20
C SER A 187 -1.52 -2.81 -4.18
N GLN A 188 -2.74 -2.70 -3.66
CA GLN A 188 -3.12 -1.71 -2.65
C GLN A 188 -3.75 -2.43 -1.45
N LEU A 189 -3.28 -2.12 -0.25
CA LEU A 189 -3.76 -2.68 1.00
C LEU A 189 -4.12 -1.56 1.98
N LEU A 190 -5.32 -1.57 2.51
CA LEU A 190 -5.70 -0.84 3.71
C LEU A 190 -5.85 -1.83 4.86
N VAL A 191 -5.15 -1.57 5.97
CA VAL A 191 -5.38 -2.24 7.27
C VAL A 191 -5.85 -1.18 8.26
N SER A 192 -6.90 -1.48 9.02
CA SER A 192 -7.49 -0.51 9.95
C SER A 192 -7.89 -1.16 11.27
N SER A 193 -8.02 -0.34 12.32
CA SER A 193 -8.71 -0.73 13.55
C SER A 193 -10.23 -0.76 13.37
N ALA A 194 -10.75 0.01 12.40
CA ALA A 194 -12.18 0.17 12.14
C ALA A 194 -12.82 -1.09 11.55
N ASN A 195 -13.90 -1.59 12.18
CA ASN A 195 -14.81 -2.50 11.49
C ASN A 195 -15.52 -1.78 10.34
N PHE A 196 -15.87 -2.49 9.27
CA PHE A 196 -16.63 -1.96 8.14
C PHE A 196 -18.11 -1.79 8.47
N THR A 197 -18.38 -1.04 9.53
CA THR A 197 -19.72 -0.73 10.07
C THR A 197 -19.92 0.78 10.11
N ALA A 198 -21.16 1.26 10.20
CA ALA A 198 -21.43 2.69 10.37
C ALA A 198 -20.68 3.27 11.58
N GLY A 199 -20.64 2.54 12.71
CA GLY A 199 -19.91 2.99 13.89
C GLY A 199 -18.39 3.13 13.67
N GLY A 200 -17.78 2.21 12.93
CA GLY A 200 -16.34 2.25 12.61
C GLY A 200 -15.98 3.36 11.62
N MET A 201 -16.92 3.69 10.71
CA MET A 201 -16.68 4.69 9.67
C MET A 201 -16.98 6.13 10.11
N ASP A 202 -17.93 6.35 11.07
CA ASP A 202 -18.47 7.67 11.35
C ASP A 202 -18.43 8.11 12.81
N ARG A 203 -18.30 7.18 13.79
CA ARG A 203 -18.58 7.47 15.20
C ARG A 203 -17.48 7.10 16.19
N LYS A 204 -16.47 6.38 15.74
CA LYS A 204 -15.35 5.95 16.59
C LYS A 204 -14.07 6.63 16.13
N ILE A 205 -13.12 6.77 17.04
CA ILE A 205 -11.77 7.18 16.65
C ILE A 205 -11.03 5.92 16.22
N GLU A 206 -10.66 5.87 14.95
CA GLU A 206 -10.03 4.70 14.32
C GLU A 206 -8.86 5.14 13.45
N PHE A 207 -7.82 4.30 13.39
CA PHE A 207 -6.65 4.51 12.54
C PHE A 207 -6.50 3.37 11.54
N GLY A 208 -6.05 3.72 10.33
CA GLY A 208 -5.71 2.76 9.30
C GLY A 208 -4.48 3.22 8.53
N ILE A 209 -3.81 2.28 7.92
CA ILE A 209 -2.69 2.51 7.00
C ILE A 209 -3.07 1.92 5.64
N ARG A 210 -3.11 2.77 4.62
CA ARG A 210 -3.09 2.32 3.22
C ARG A 210 -1.64 2.23 2.78
N THR A 211 -1.27 1.14 2.13
CA THR A 211 0.07 0.91 1.59
C THR A 211 -0.01 0.21 0.24
N THR A 212 1.05 0.30 -0.55
CA THR A 212 1.19 -0.35 -1.86
C THR A 212 2.38 -1.31 -1.89
N GLY A 213 2.58 -2.00 -3.00
CA GLY A 213 3.76 -2.84 -3.24
C GLY A 213 3.80 -4.12 -2.41
N LYS A 214 4.98 -4.44 -1.87
CA LYS A 214 5.24 -5.72 -1.19
C LYS A 214 4.25 -6.05 -0.06
N PRO A 215 3.86 -5.14 0.86
CA PRO A 215 2.89 -5.46 1.90
C PRO A 215 1.54 -5.90 1.35
N ALA A 216 1.07 -5.32 0.24
CA ALA A 216 -0.17 -5.72 -0.40
C ALA A 216 -0.08 -7.12 -1.03
N ALA A 217 1.04 -7.44 -1.68
CA ALA A 217 1.29 -8.76 -2.25
C ALA A 217 1.39 -9.86 -1.16
N ASP A 218 2.07 -9.55 -0.06
CA ASP A 218 2.18 -10.47 1.09
C ASP A 218 0.79 -10.71 1.72
N ALA A 219 -0.02 -9.65 1.90
CA ALA A 219 -1.39 -9.75 2.41
C ALA A 219 -2.26 -10.62 1.49
N LYS A 220 -2.15 -10.48 0.16
CA LYS A 220 -2.84 -11.37 -0.80
C LYS A 220 -2.50 -12.83 -0.57
N THR A 221 -1.22 -13.12 -0.39
CA THR A 221 -0.75 -14.49 -0.15
C THR A 221 -1.37 -15.06 1.12
N VAL A 222 -1.30 -14.32 2.23
CA VAL A 222 -1.84 -14.74 3.53
C VAL A 222 -3.35 -14.94 3.46
N LEU A 223 -4.10 -13.96 2.93
CA LEU A 223 -5.56 -14.04 2.84
C LEU A 223 -6.00 -15.20 1.93
N THR A 224 -5.28 -15.47 0.84
CA THR A 224 -5.56 -16.62 -0.02
C THR A 224 -5.30 -17.95 0.70
N GLN A 225 -4.27 -18.05 1.52
CA GLN A 225 -4.00 -19.24 2.33
C GLN A 225 -5.09 -19.44 3.39
N LEU A 226 -5.56 -18.37 4.04
CA LEU A 226 -6.66 -18.44 5.01
C LEU A 226 -7.96 -18.94 4.36
N ILE A 227 -8.32 -18.43 3.18
CA ILE A 227 -9.48 -18.90 2.42
C ILE A 227 -9.42 -20.40 2.13
N ARG A 228 -8.22 -20.92 1.86
CA ARG A 228 -8.00 -22.34 1.55
C ARG A 228 -7.82 -23.22 2.79
N SER A 229 -7.71 -22.61 3.95
CA SER A 229 -7.58 -23.34 5.21
C SER A 229 -8.92 -23.86 5.69
N ASP A 230 -8.87 -24.70 6.69
CA ASP A 230 -10.04 -25.21 7.41
C ASP A 230 -10.66 -24.21 8.41
N GLN A 231 -10.15 -22.95 8.42
CA GLN A 231 -10.66 -21.86 9.25
C GLN A 231 -11.82 -21.11 8.61
N PHE A 232 -12.07 -21.32 7.32
CA PHE A 232 -13.13 -20.66 6.57
C PHE A 232 -13.93 -21.64 5.75
N GLU A 233 -15.22 -21.37 5.59
CA GLU A 233 -16.12 -22.07 4.68
C GLU A 233 -16.77 -21.08 3.70
N GLU A 234 -17.00 -21.53 2.47
CA GLU A 234 -17.75 -20.73 1.50
C GLU A 234 -19.24 -20.77 1.84
N VAL A 235 -19.88 -19.61 1.92
CA VAL A 235 -21.30 -19.46 2.18
C VAL A 235 -22.07 -19.79 0.91
N SER A 236 -22.62 -20.99 0.87
CA SER A 236 -23.40 -21.55 -0.25
C SER A 236 -24.80 -20.92 -0.39
#